data_305b91640c2b714299abe96a4c308f8c
#
_entry.id   305b91640c2b714299abe96a4c308f8c
#
_cell.length_a   1.000
_cell.length_b   1.000
_cell.length_c   1.000
_cell.angle_alpha   90.00
_cell.angle_beta   90.00
_cell.angle_gamma   90.00
#
_symmetry.space_group_name_H-M   'P 1'
#
loop_
_entity.id
_entity.type
_entity.pdbx_description
1 polymer ?
#
loop_
_entity_poly.entity_id
_entity_poly.type
_entity_poly.pdbx_seq_one_letter_code
_entity_poly.pdbx_strand_id
1 'polypeptide(L)'
;RLQQAGTLSNSQIDFFSPSKQVFSVPKVNENVLNRWQSLEKPIDVYFERKLTGIDVDKKTAFFVDTQGNQHTEMYDFIHLVPPMVAVDSVKNSPLANSIGWLEVDKYTLQHTRYSNVFGLGDINGTPKGKTAATVKLSAPVVVQNLIDVMKGQLPSQKFNGYTSCPLLIEEGKAMLVEFDYENNLTPTVPFVDPLKESYFAWFLEEMMLKPAYMAVAKGRV
;
A
#
# COMPACT_ATOMS: atom_id res chain seq x y z
N ARG A 1 18.81 10.30 8.62
CA ARG A 1 18.85 10.61 10.07
C ARG A 1 20.01 9.90 10.78
N LEU A 2 20.23 8.58 10.57
CA LEU A 2 21.39 7.87 11.16
C LEU A 2 22.73 8.49 10.72
N GLN A 3 22.84 8.86 9.43
CA GLN A 3 24.01 9.58 8.90
C GLN A 3 24.18 10.96 9.56
N GLN A 4 23.11 11.74 9.70
CA GLN A 4 23.11 13.05 10.38
C GLN A 4 23.47 12.93 11.87
N ALA A 5 23.09 11.83 12.51
CA ALA A 5 23.41 11.53 13.89
C ALA A 5 24.82 10.95 14.08
N GLY A 6 25.56 10.68 13.00
CA GLY A 6 26.90 10.08 13.05
C GLY A 6 26.92 8.60 13.49
N THR A 7 25.76 7.92 13.47
CA THR A 7 25.64 6.53 13.94
C THR A 7 25.52 5.51 12.81
N LEU A 8 25.47 5.95 11.55
CA LEU A 8 25.28 5.06 10.40
C LEU A 8 26.38 4.00 10.29
N SER A 9 27.64 4.37 10.50
CA SER A 9 28.77 3.44 10.40
C SER A 9 28.69 2.24 11.37
N ASN A 10 28.05 2.45 12.53
CA ASN A 10 27.85 1.46 13.57
C ASN A 10 26.48 0.79 13.54
N SER A 11 25.68 1.09 12.50
CA SER A 11 24.32 0.55 12.35
C SER A 11 24.27 -0.43 11.19
N GLN A 12 23.48 -1.48 11.32
CA GLN A 12 23.04 -2.35 10.23
C GLN A 12 21.52 -2.18 10.08
N ILE A 13 21.05 -2.18 8.84
CA ILE A 13 19.63 -2.07 8.53
C ILE A 13 19.21 -3.31 7.75
N ASP A 14 18.33 -4.09 8.35
CA ASP A 14 17.81 -5.31 7.78
C ASP A 14 16.33 -5.14 7.46
N PHE A 15 15.92 -5.54 6.27
CA PHE A 15 14.53 -5.54 5.84
C PHE A 15 14.02 -6.96 5.63
N PHE A 16 12.97 -7.34 6.34
CA PHE A 16 12.34 -8.65 6.26
C PHE A 16 10.96 -8.54 5.62
N SER A 17 10.67 -9.41 4.66
CA SER A 17 9.37 -9.49 4.00
C SER A 17 8.92 -10.93 3.83
N PRO A 18 7.62 -11.23 4.09
CA PRO A 18 7.06 -12.55 3.78
C PRO A 18 6.86 -12.76 2.27
N SER A 19 6.98 -11.72 1.45
CA SER A 19 6.87 -11.79 -0.01
C SER A 19 8.24 -11.96 -0.68
N LYS A 20 8.23 -12.15 -2.01
CA LYS A 20 9.44 -12.23 -2.85
C LYS A 20 9.89 -10.88 -3.41
N GLN A 21 9.23 -9.80 -2.99
CA GLN A 21 9.47 -8.46 -3.53
C GLN A 21 9.10 -7.40 -2.50
N VAL A 22 9.69 -6.21 -2.63
CA VAL A 22 9.39 -5.04 -1.80
C VAL A 22 8.22 -4.22 -2.36
N PHE A 23 7.96 -4.34 -3.66
CA PHE A 23 6.89 -3.62 -4.34
C PHE A 23 6.24 -4.44 -5.46
N SER A 24 4.92 -4.31 -5.65
CA SER A 24 4.16 -5.13 -6.60
C SER A 24 4.42 -4.79 -8.08
N VAL A 25 4.85 -3.56 -8.40
CA VAL A 25 5.21 -3.13 -9.75
C VAL A 25 6.68 -3.49 -10.00
N PRO A 26 7.03 -4.37 -10.98
CA PRO A 26 8.37 -4.91 -11.12
C PRO A 26 9.48 -3.87 -11.31
N LYS A 27 9.25 -2.86 -12.15
CA LYS A 27 10.22 -1.77 -12.38
C LYS A 27 10.47 -0.92 -11.13
N VAL A 28 9.43 -0.71 -10.32
CA VAL A 28 9.57 0.02 -9.05
C VAL A 28 10.31 -0.84 -8.04
N ASN A 29 9.99 -2.13 -7.97
CA ASN A 29 10.69 -3.08 -7.10
C ASN A 29 12.21 -3.10 -7.40
N GLU A 30 12.59 -3.22 -8.67
CA GLU A 30 13.98 -3.16 -9.10
C GLU A 30 14.65 -1.84 -8.71
N ASN A 31 13.98 -0.72 -8.95
CA ASN A 31 14.48 0.61 -8.63
C ASN A 31 14.75 0.78 -7.12
N VAL A 32 13.81 0.35 -6.28
CA VAL A 32 13.96 0.41 -4.83
C VAL A 32 15.13 -0.46 -4.35
N LEU A 33 15.24 -1.70 -4.84
CA LEU A 33 16.33 -2.60 -4.47
C LEU A 33 17.69 -2.06 -4.90
N ASN A 34 17.80 -1.56 -6.14
CA ASN A 34 19.03 -0.94 -6.64
C ASN A 34 19.42 0.28 -5.80
N ARG A 35 18.43 1.10 -5.42
CA ARG A 35 18.66 2.25 -4.54
C ARG A 35 19.19 1.82 -3.17
N TRP A 36 18.59 0.81 -2.55
CA TRP A 36 19.02 0.31 -1.25
C TRP A 36 20.44 -0.26 -1.28
N GLN A 37 20.80 -0.93 -2.36
CA GLN A 37 22.16 -1.46 -2.56
C GLN A 37 23.20 -0.36 -2.86
N SER A 38 22.78 0.77 -3.43
CA SER A 38 23.67 1.90 -3.75
C SER A 38 23.91 2.86 -2.59
N LEU A 39 23.29 2.65 -1.43
CA LEU A 39 23.52 3.46 -0.25
C LEU A 39 24.94 3.28 0.28
N GLU A 40 25.50 4.29 0.96
CA GLU A 40 26.79 4.22 1.65
C GLU A 40 26.87 2.98 2.57
N LYS A 41 25.76 2.66 3.22
CA LYS A 41 25.53 1.40 3.91
C LYS A 41 24.32 0.71 3.30
N PRO A 42 24.50 -0.36 2.51
CA PRO A 42 23.40 -1.09 1.90
C PRO A 42 22.43 -1.64 2.94
N ILE A 43 21.18 -1.78 2.54
CA ILE A 43 20.14 -2.45 3.34
C ILE A 43 20.15 -3.93 2.95
N ASP A 44 20.30 -4.81 3.94
CA ASP A 44 20.20 -6.24 3.74
C ASP A 44 18.72 -6.66 3.65
N VAL A 45 18.36 -7.41 2.61
CA VAL A 45 16.97 -7.76 2.31
C VAL A 45 16.78 -9.26 2.42
N TYR A 46 15.84 -9.64 3.28
CA TYR A 46 15.47 -11.03 3.54
C TYR A 46 14.04 -11.30 3.09
N PHE A 47 13.89 -11.87 1.90
CA PHE A 47 12.60 -12.29 1.37
C PHE A 47 12.14 -13.63 1.94
N GLU A 48 10.82 -13.86 1.82
CA GLU A 48 10.19 -15.10 2.27
C GLU A 48 10.44 -15.38 3.76
N ARG A 49 10.54 -14.31 4.56
CA ARG A 49 10.72 -14.33 6.01
C ARG A 49 9.47 -13.76 6.68
N LYS A 50 8.61 -14.63 7.17
CA LYS A 50 7.39 -14.24 7.89
C LYS A 50 7.71 -14.12 9.37
N LEU A 51 7.48 -12.94 9.95
CA LEU A 51 7.59 -12.71 11.39
C LEU A 51 6.52 -13.55 12.11
N THR A 52 6.93 -14.30 13.12
CA THR A 52 6.06 -15.19 13.93
C THR A 52 5.96 -14.78 15.39
N GLY A 53 6.95 -14.03 15.89
CA GLY A 53 6.96 -13.58 17.27
C GLY A 53 8.07 -12.59 17.57
N ILE A 54 7.96 -11.95 18.72
CA ILE A 54 8.97 -11.01 19.26
C ILE A 54 9.09 -11.25 20.75
N ASP A 55 10.33 -11.37 21.21
CA ASP A 55 10.70 -11.28 22.62
C ASP A 55 11.22 -9.87 22.86
N VAL A 56 10.42 -9.02 23.50
CA VAL A 56 10.75 -7.61 23.73
C VAL A 56 11.88 -7.46 24.74
N ASP A 57 11.91 -8.31 25.75
CA ASP A 57 12.90 -8.23 26.83
C ASP A 57 14.29 -8.63 26.33
N LYS A 58 14.35 -9.64 25.45
CA LYS A 58 15.60 -10.08 24.82
C LYS A 58 15.90 -9.36 23.51
N LYS A 59 15.04 -8.44 23.06
CA LYS A 59 15.14 -7.76 21.77
C LYS A 59 15.38 -8.72 20.62
N THR A 60 14.55 -9.76 20.52
CA THR A 60 14.71 -10.87 19.59
C THR A 60 13.45 -11.02 18.75
N ALA A 61 13.60 -11.09 17.43
CA ALA A 61 12.53 -11.35 16.48
C ALA A 61 12.66 -12.76 15.91
N PHE A 62 11.53 -13.48 15.79
CA PHE A 62 11.47 -14.84 15.27
C PHE A 62 10.76 -14.85 13.93
N PHE A 63 11.38 -15.51 12.96
CA PHE A 63 10.85 -15.63 11.60
C PHE A 63 10.76 -17.10 11.19
N VAL A 64 9.87 -17.36 10.23
CA VAL A 64 9.79 -18.64 9.54
C VAL A 64 9.89 -18.41 8.02
N ASP A 65 10.63 -19.24 7.32
CA ASP A 65 10.70 -19.21 5.86
C ASP A 65 9.62 -20.09 5.22
N THR A 66 9.56 -20.10 3.89
CA THR A 66 8.59 -20.91 3.12
C THR A 66 8.82 -22.42 3.23
N GLN A 67 9.99 -22.84 3.70
CA GLN A 67 10.34 -24.25 3.94
C GLN A 67 10.03 -24.69 5.37
N GLY A 68 9.62 -23.74 6.24
CA GLY A 68 9.34 -24.00 7.65
C GLY A 68 10.54 -23.87 8.57
N ASN A 69 11.71 -23.47 8.06
CA ASN A 69 12.89 -23.24 8.89
C ASN A 69 12.69 -21.99 9.76
N GLN A 70 13.11 -22.07 11.02
CA GLN A 70 13.06 -20.95 11.94
C GLN A 70 14.36 -20.15 11.89
N HIS A 71 14.21 -18.82 11.97
CA HIS A 71 15.30 -17.85 12.00
C HIS A 71 15.09 -16.90 13.17
N THR A 72 16.18 -16.47 13.76
CA THR A 72 16.16 -15.61 14.96
C THR A 72 17.12 -14.45 14.73
N GLU A 73 16.62 -13.22 14.91
CA GLU A 73 17.38 -11.99 14.71
C GLU A 73 17.31 -11.11 15.94
N MET A 74 18.44 -10.60 16.37
CA MET A 74 18.51 -9.60 17.43
C MET A 74 18.40 -8.20 16.87
N TYR A 75 17.77 -7.28 17.61
CA TYR A 75 17.59 -5.90 17.18
C TYR A 75 17.81 -4.91 18.33
N ASP A 76 18.31 -3.73 18.02
CA ASP A 76 18.27 -2.60 18.93
C ASP A 76 17.00 -1.78 18.78
N PHE A 77 16.54 -1.63 17.54
CA PHE A 77 15.30 -1.00 17.15
C PHE A 77 14.57 -1.85 16.08
N ILE A 78 13.27 -2.03 16.24
CA ILE A 78 12.45 -2.75 15.27
C ILE A 78 11.25 -1.90 14.83
N HIS A 79 11.03 -1.79 13.51
CA HIS A 79 9.81 -1.21 12.94
C HIS A 79 8.95 -2.33 12.37
N LEU A 80 7.74 -2.46 12.90
CA LEU A 80 6.80 -3.51 12.52
C LEU A 80 5.65 -2.95 11.70
N VAL A 81 5.33 -3.66 10.63
CA VAL A 81 4.12 -3.40 9.84
C VAL A 81 3.23 -4.64 9.95
N PRO A 82 2.26 -4.66 10.88
CA PRO A 82 1.36 -5.80 11.02
C PRO A 82 0.46 -5.94 9.79
N PRO A 83 0.01 -7.16 9.46
CA PRO A 83 -0.94 -7.36 8.38
C PRO A 83 -2.26 -6.63 8.66
N MET A 84 -2.77 -5.93 7.64
CA MET A 84 -4.09 -5.31 7.71
C MET A 84 -5.18 -6.38 7.76
N VAL A 85 -6.20 -6.12 8.56
CA VAL A 85 -7.43 -6.92 8.66
C VAL A 85 -8.64 -6.01 8.53
N ALA A 86 -9.74 -6.55 8.03
CA ALA A 86 -11.01 -5.83 8.03
C ALA A 86 -11.56 -5.70 9.45
N VAL A 87 -12.39 -4.70 9.67
CA VAL A 87 -13.10 -4.51 10.96
C VAL A 87 -14.00 -5.70 11.24
N ASP A 88 -14.15 -6.06 12.51
CA ASP A 88 -14.89 -7.26 12.93
C ASP A 88 -16.35 -7.25 12.47
N SER A 89 -16.99 -6.08 12.39
CA SER A 89 -18.36 -5.93 11.89
C SER A 89 -18.53 -6.39 10.44
N VAL A 90 -17.50 -6.31 9.62
CA VAL A 90 -17.51 -6.83 8.24
C VAL A 90 -16.98 -8.26 8.20
N LYS A 91 -15.83 -8.51 8.83
CA LYS A 91 -15.19 -9.82 8.84
C LYS A 91 -16.12 -10.95 9.31
N ASN A 92 -16.96 -10.67 10.30
CA ASN A 92 -17.89 -11.63 10.90
C ASN A 92 -19.32 -11.53 10.30
N SER A 93 -19.50 -10.82 9.20
CA SER A 93 -20.80 -10.64 8.54
C SER A 93 -20.93 -11.52 7.29
N PRO A 94 -22.17 -11.73 6.80
CA PRO A 94 -22.40 -12.38 5.52
C PRO A 94 -21.83 -11.60 4.31
N LEU A 95 -21.35 -10.38 4.51
CA LEU A 95 -20.78 -9.55 3.44
C LEU A 95 -19.29 -9.84 3.20
N ALA A 96 -18.64 -10.61 4.07
CA ALA A 96 -17.23 -10.92 3.96
C ALA A 96 -16.94 -12.01 2.91
N ASN A 97 -15.80 -11.88 2.25
CA ASN A 97 -15.18 -12.96 1.49
C ASN A 97 -14.46 -13.94 2.44
N SER A 98 -13.85 -15.00 1.88
CA SER A 98 -13.17 -16.07 2.64
C SER A 98 -12.00 -15.59 3.50
N ILE A 99 -11.45 -14.40 3.25
CA ILE A 99 -10.33 -13.81 4.01
C ILE A 99 -10.77 -12.62 4.88
N GLY A 100 -12.07 -12.39 5.00
CA GLY A 100 -12.66 -11.43 5.93
C GLY A 100 -12.86 -10.01 5.40
N TRP A 101 -12.55 -9.70 4.15
CA TRP A 101 -12.81 -8.41 3.52
C TRP A 101 -14.19 -8.35 2.87
N LEU A 102 -14.74 -7.14 2.68
CA LEU A 102 -16.00 -6.96 1.96
C LEU A 102 -15.88 -7.56 0.54
N GLU A 103 -16.76 -8.50 0.22
CA GLU A 103 -16.77 -9.20 -1.06
C GLU A 103 -17.40 -8.34 -2.15
N VAL A 104 -16.59 -7.75 -3.02
CA VAL A 104 -17.04 -6.92 -4.14
C VAL A 104 -16.40 -7.36 -5.46
N ASP A 105 -17.12 -7.13 -6.55
CA ASP A 105 -16.52 -7.14 -7.87
C ASP A 105 -15.50 -6.01 -7.99
N LYS A 106 -14.28 -6.31 -8.42
CA LYS A 106 -13.17 -5.35 -8.42
C LYS A 106 -13.36 -4.17 -9.37
N TYR A 107 -14.23 -4.30 -10.37
CA TYR A 107 -14.49 -3.25 -11.36
C TYR A 107 -15.69 -2.39 -10.99
N THR A 108 -16.82 -3.01 -10.65
CA THR A 108 -18.06 -2.29 -10.33
C THR A 108 -18.15 -1.84 -8.88
N LEU A 109 -17.34 -2.45 -8.00
CA LEU A 109 -17.33 -2.26 -6.55
C LEU A 109 -18.67 -2.59 -5.88
N GLN A 110 -19.57 -3.30 -6.61
CA GLN A 110 -20.81 -3.87 -6.12
C GLN A 110 -20.50 -5.21 -5.44
N HIS A 111 -21.21 -5.52 -4.36
CA HIS A 111 -21.10 -6.81 -3.69
C HIS A 111 -21.58 -7.93 -4.62
N THR A 112 -20.82 -9.04 -4.69
CA THR A 112 -21.08 -10.12 -5.65
C THR A 112 -22.39 -10.89 -5.40
N ARG A 113 -22.89 -10.90 -4.17
CA ARG A 113 -24.12 -11.62 -3.75
C ARG A 113 -25.29 -10.69 -3.41
N TYR A 114 -25.05 -9.45 -3.06
CA TYR A 114 -26.07 -8.48 -2.62
C TYR A 114 -26.02 -7.23 -3.50
N SER A 115 -26.92 -7.16 -4.46
CA SER A 115 -26.95 -6.10 -5.48
C SER A 115 -27.17 -4.68 -4.96
N ASN A 116 -27.69 -4.54 -3.74
CA ASN A 116 -27.90 -3.27 -3.05
C ASN A 116 -26.75 -2.87 -2.13
N VAL A 117 -25.63 -3.62 -2.13
CA VAL A 117 -24.45 -3.33 -1.31
C VAL A 117 -23.27 -2.97 -2.21
N PHE A 118 -22.59 -1.92 -1.85
CA PHE A 118 -21.37 -1.44 -2.53
C PHE A 118 -20.25 -1.24 -1.50
N GLY A 119 -19.02 -1.37 -1.95
CA GLY A 119 -17.82 -1.14 -1.13
C GLY A 119 -17.01 0.06 -1.61
N LEU A 120 -16.45 0.82 -0.66
CA LEU A 120 -15.54 1.92 -0.93
C LEU A 120 -14.43 1.97 0.12
N GLY A 121 -13.19 2.18 -0.32
CA GLY A 121 -12.03 2.30 0.55
C GLY A 121 -11.44 0.98 1.00
N ASP A 122 -10.73 1.02 2.11
CA ASP A 122 -9.87 -0.06 2.61
C ASP A 122 -10.61 -1.33 2.98
N ILE A 123 -11.92 -1.25 3.18
CA ILE A 123 -12.77 -2.38 3.51
C ILE A 123 -12.90 -3.39 2.39
N ASN A 124 -12.69 -2.98 1.13
CA ASN A 124 -12.91 -3.81 -0.04
C ASN A 124 -11.92 -4.96 -0.15
N GLY A 125 -12.41 -6.13 -0.52
CA GLY A 125 -11.62 -7.31 -0.89
C GLY A 125 -11.00 -7.25 -2.27
N THR A 126 -10.67 -6.05 -2.76
CA THR A 126 -10.00 -5.85 -4.04
C THR A 126 -8.49 -6.16 -3.93
N PRO A 127 -7.83 -6.61 -5.01
CA PRO A 127 -6.42 -7.02 -4.96
C PRO A 127 -5.45 -5.85 -4.68
N LYS A 128 -5.88 -4.61 -4.91
CA LYS A 128 -5.12 -3.38 -4.70
C LYS A 128 -6.05 -2.24 -4.29
N GLY A 129 -5.49 -1.09 -3.97
CA GLY A 129 -6.28 0.11 -3.82
C GLY A 129 -6.71 0.41 -2.39
N LYS A 130 -5.83 0.22 -1.43
CA LYS A 130 -6.05 0.66 -0.03
C LYS A 130 -5.33 1.98 0.24
N THR A 131 -5.61 3.00 -0.61
CA THR A 131 -5.05 4.35 -0.48
C THR A 131 -6.14 5.42 -0.63
N ALA A 132 -5.92 6.61 -0.09
CA ALA A 132 -6.85 7.74 -0.23
C ALA A 132 -7.07 8.14 -1.71
N ALA A 133 -6.04 8.05 -2.53
CA ALA A 133 -6.12 8.31 -3.97
C ALA A 133 -7.05 7.31 -4.67
N THR A 134 -7.00 6.04 -4.30
CA THR A 134 -7.93 5.01 -4.77
C THR A 134 -9.36 5.36 -4.42
N VAL A 135 -9.62 5.78 -3.17
CA VAL A 135 -10.96 6.19 -2.74
C VAL A 135 -11.48 7.35 -3.59
N LYS A 136 -10.64 8.39 -3.80
CA LYS A 136 -11.00 9.54 -4.61
C LYS A 136 -11.47 9.17 -6.01
N LEU A 137 -10.76 8.26 -6.69
CA LEU A 137 -11.11 7.86 -8.07
C LEU A 137 -12.18 6.77 -8.15
N SER A 138 -12.34 5.94 -7.13
CA SER A 138 -13.38 4.91 -7.10
C SER A 138 -14.73 5.40 -6.60
N ALA A 139 -14.78 6.49 -5.82
CA ALA A 139 -16.03 7.03 -5.30
C ALA A 139 -17.04 7.43 -6.40
N PRO A 140 -16.65 8.14 -7.49
CA PRO A 140 -17.58 8.43 -8.59
C PRO A 140 -18.15 7.17 -9.26
N VAL A 141 -17.33 6.11 -9.37
CA VAL A 141 -17.76 4.80 -9.92
C VAL A 141 -18.84 4.19 -9.04
N VAL A 142 -18.61 4.16 -7.72
CA VAL A 142 -19.60 3.63 -6.76
C VAL A 142 -20.89 4.45 -6.80
N VAL A 143 -20.79 5.78 -6.81
CA VAL A 143 -21.97 6.67 -6.85
C VAL A 143 -22.80 6.44 -8.10
N GLN A 144 -22.18 6.39 -9.29
CA GLN A 144 -22.90 6.16 -10.53
C GLN A 144 -23.55 4.77 -10.55
N ASN A 145 -22.82 3.72 -10.17
CA ASN A 145 -23.30 2.36 -10.13
C ASN A 145 -24.47 2.19 -9.13
N LEU A 146 -24.40 2.88 -7.99
CA LEU A 146 -25.50 2.92 -7.03
C LEU A 146 -26.76 3.58 -7.64
N ILE A 147 -26.60 4.70 -8.35
CA ILE A 147 -27.71 5.37 -9.06
C ILE A 147 -28.32 4.46 -10.13
N ASP A 148 -27.49 3.73 -10.88
CA ASP A 148 -27.96 2.79 -11.91
C ASP A 148 -28.82 1.69 -11.28
N VAL A 149 -28.35 1.08 -10.20
CA VAL A 149 -29.09 0.03 -9.48
C VAL A 149 -30.40 0.56 -8.87
N MET A 150 -30.40 1.78 -8.33
CA MET A 150 -31.63 2.44 -7.84
C MET A 150 -32.66 2.66 -8.93
N LYS A 151 -32.23 2.79 -10.19
CA LYS A 151 -33.10 2.88 -11.39
C LYS A 151 -33.43 1.52 -11.99
N GLY A 152 -33.08 0.42 -11.37
CA GLY A 152 -33.26 -0.93 -11.89
C GLY A 152 -32.32 -1.31 -13.04
N GLN A 153 -31.25 -0.60 -13.23
CA GLN A 153 -30.21 -0.81 -14.25
C GLN A 153 -29.02 -1.58 -13.69
N LEU A 154 -28.22 -2.18 -14.55
CA LEU A 154 -26.95 -2.78 -14.18
C LEU A 154 -25.86 -1.68 -13.97
N PRO A 155 -24.87 -1.89 -13.10
CA PRO A 155 -23.72 -1.01 -12.94
C PRO A 155 -23.05 -0.69 -14.28
N SER A 156 -22.94 0.58 -14.64
CA SER A 156 -22.40 1.05 -15.92
C SER A 156 -20.94 1.44 -15.87
N GLN A 157 -20.42 1.80 -14.69
CA GLN A 157 -19.05 2.29 -14.52
C GLN A 157 -18.11 1.19 -14.02
N LYS A 158 -16.85 1.30 -14.45
CA LYS A 158 -15.79 0.35 -14.05
C LYS A 158 -14.58 1.11 -13.50
N PHE A 159 -14.12 0.67 -12.35
CA PHE A 159 -12.87 1.12 -11.73
C PHE A 159 -11.72 0.25 -12.23
N ASN A 160 -10.60 0.85 -12.60
CA ASN A 160 -9.43 0.15 -13.13
C ASN A 160 -8.40 -0.28 -12.06
N GLY A 161 -8.66 0.01 -10.78
CA GLY A 161 -7.72 -0.31 -9.70
C GLY A 161 -6.63 0.73 -9.47
N TYR A 162 -6.81 1.94 -10.00
CA TYR A 162 -5.85 3.01 -9.78
C TYR A 162 -5.45 3.13 -8.31
N THR A 163 -4.15 3.12 -8.09
CA THR A 163 -3.53 3.22 -6.78
C THR A 163 -2.35 4.18 -6.89
N SER A 164 -2.25 5.13 -5.97
CA SER A 164 -1.08 5.97 -5.83
C SER A 164 -0.36 5.62 -4.54
N CYS A 165 0.93 5.38 -4.64
CA CYS A 165 1.80 5.02 -3.53
C CYS A 165 3.10 5.84 -3.65
N PRO A 166 3.11 7.08 -3.16
CA PRO A 166 4.32 7.88 -3.11
C PRO A 166 5.37 7.21 -2.23
N LEU A 167 6.59 7.12 -2.73
CA LEU A 167 7.72 6.55 -2.00
C LEU A 167 8.68 7.67 -1.61
N LEU A 168 8.75 7.98 -0.32
CA LEU A 168 9.75 8.90 0.24
C LEU A 168 11.11 8.23 0.21
N ILE A 169 12.03 8.81 -0.53
CA ILE A 169 13.38 8.26 -0.73
C ILE A 169 14.37 8.91 0.23
N GLU A 170 14.40 10.23 0.25
CA GLU A 170 15.19 11.05 1.19
C GLU A 170 14.54 12.43 1.33
N GLU A 171 15.07 13.28 2.19
CA GLU A 171 14.59 14.65 2.32
C GLU A 171 14.70 15.40 0.97
N GLY A 172 13.59 15.95 0.51
CA GLY A 172 13.47 16.62 -0.78
C GLY A 172 13.32 15.69 -1.98
N LYS A 173 13.22 14.36 -1.80
CA LYS A 173 13.06 13.42 -2.91
C LYS A 173 12.01 12.35 -2.63
N ALA A 174 11.09 12.20 -3.56
CA ALA A 174 10.12 11.12 -3.59
C ALA A 174 9.88 10.63 -5.03
N MET A 175 9.41 9.41 -5.16
CA MET A 175 8.87 8.84 -6.39
C MET A 175 7.35 8.83 -6.28
N LEU A 176 6.64 9.35 -7.29
CA LEU A 176 5.17 9.29 -7.34
C LEU A 176 4.75 8.06 -8.15
N VAL A 177 4.58 6.94 -7.48
CA VAL A 177 4.22 5.67 -8.11
C VAL A 177 2.71 5.54 -8.19
N GLU A 178 2.19 5.53 -9.40
CA GLU A 178 0.77 5.38 -9.71
C GLU A 178 0.58 4.23 -10.69
N PHE A 179 -0.33 3.31 -10.38
CA PHE A 179 -0.51 2.08 -11.15
C PHE A 179 -1.94 1.53 -11.04
N ASP A 180 -2.31 0.65 -11.98
CA ASP A 180 -3.60 -0.02 -12.04
C ASP A 180 -3.58 -1.46 -11.51
N TYR A 181 -4.67 -2.23 -11.69
CA TYR A 181 -4.76 -3.63 -11.28
C TYR A 181 -3.73 -4.52 -11.96
N GLU A 182 -3.35 -4.22 -13.19
CA GLU A 182 -2.40 -4.98 -14.01
C GLU A 182 -0.94 -4.58 -13.77
N ASN A 183 -0.66 -3.67 -12.82
CA ASN A 183 0.66 -3.06 -12.56
C ASN A 183 1.19 -2.17 -13.69
N ASN A 184 0.33 -1.70 -14.59
CA ASN A 184 0.73 -0.67 -15.53
C ASN A 184 0.90 0.65 -14.79
N LEU A 185 1.97 1.36 -15.10
CA LEU A 185 2.18 2.71 -14.57
C LEU A 185 1.18 3.66 -15.24
N THR A 186 0.42 4.39 -14.43
CA THR A 186 -0.67 5.28 -14.85
C THR A 186 -0.51 6.67 -14.26
N PRO A 187 0.58 7.41 -14.62
CA PRO A 187 0.87 8.71 -14.03
C PRO A 187 -0.24 9.72 -14.33
N THR A 188 -0.75 10.39 -13.29
CA THR A 188 -1.75 11.47 -13.42
C THR A 188 -1.10 12.79 -13.81
N VAL A 189 0.19 12.95 -13.57
CA VAL A 189 0.98 14.13 -13.95
C VAL A 189 1.91 13.75 -15.12
N PRO A 190 1.58 14.16 -16.36
CA PRO A 190 2.26 13.66 -17.58
C PRO A 190 3.77 13.92 -17.65
N PHE A 191 4.26 14.93 -16.94
CA PHE A 191 5.69 15.31 -16.94
C PHE A 191 6.46 14.72 -15.75
N VAL A 192 5.80 13.96 -14.87
CA VAL A 192 6.45 13.27 -13.75
C VAL A 192 6.70 11.82 -14.13
N ASP A 193 7.97 11.44 -14.24
CA ASP A 193 8.35 10.05 -14.44
C ASP A 193 8.18 9.29 -13.10
N PRO A 194 7.27 8.31 -13.02
CA PRO A 194 7.00 7.58 -11.77
C PRO A 194 8.18 6.74 -11.27
N LEU A 195 9.20 6.55 -12.11
CA LEU A 195 10.42 5.80 -11.77
C LEU A 195 11.57 6.70 -11.35
N LYS A 196 11.39 8.02 -11.38
CA LYS A 196 12.42 8.99 -10.99
C LYS A 196 12.07 9.73 -9.72
N GLU A 197 13.08 9.92 -8.92
CA GLU A 197 13.02 10.79 -7.74
C GLU A 197 12.84 12.25 -8.16
N SER A 198 11.92 12.97 -7.52
CA SER A 198 11.72 14.39 -7.78
C SER A 198 11.37 15.17 -6.51
N TYR A 199 11.82 16.42 -6.46
CA TYR A 199 11.42 17.35 -5.42
C TYR A 199 9.92 17.68 -5.51
N PHE A 200 9.37 17.72 -6.72
CA PHE A 200 7.94 17.97 -6.91
C PHE A 200 7.07 16.89 -6.28
N ALA A 201 7.41 15.61 -6.46
CA ALA A 201 6.71 14.50 -5.81
C ALA A 201 6.82 14.58 -4.28
N TRP A 202 8.01 14.91 -3.77
CA TRP A 202 8.23 15.12 -2.34
C TRP A 202 7.41 16.29 -1.78
N PHE A 203 7.37 17.41 -2.49
CA PHE A 203 6.57 18.59 -2.10
C PHE A 203 5.07 18.25 -2.06
N LEU A 204 4.56 17.51 -3.04
CA LEU A 204 3.17 17.05 -3.06
C LEU A 204 2.87 16.19 -1.83
N GLU A 205 3.74 15.25 -1.50
CA GLU A 205 3.53 14.32 -0.38
C GLU A 205 3.64 15.03 0.98
N GLU A 206 4.70 15.76 1.22
CA GLU A 206 4.98 16.34 2.53
C GLU A 206 4.17 17.62 2.82
N MET A 207 3.92 18.43 1.80
CA MET A 207 3.33 19.75 1.98
C MET A 207 1.87 19.84 1.53
N MET A 208 1.49 19.11 0.47
CA MET A 208 0.17 19.26 -0.14
C MET A 208 -0.83 18.17 0.26
N LEU A 209 -0.37 17.00 0.66
CA LEU A 209 -1.27 15.88 0.96
C LEU A 209 -2.22 16.19 2.11
N LYS A 210 -1.74 16.77 3.20
CA LYS A 210 -2.56 17.10 4.37
C LYS A 210 -3.66 18.14 4.04
N PRO A 211 -3.37 19.31 3.44
CA PRO A 211 -4.43 20.24 3.03
C PRO A 211 -5.38 19.64 2.00
N ALA A 212 -4.89 18.84 1.05
CA ALA A 212 -5.74 18.14 0.08
C ALA A 212 -6.69 17.16 0.76
N TYR A 213 -6.20 16.32 1.66
CA TYR A 213 -7.01 15.41 2.47
C TYR A 213 -8.11 16.16 3.25
N MET A 214 -7.75 17.26 3.89
CA MET A 214 -8.70 18.06 4.67
C MET A 214 -9.76 18.74 3.77
N ALA A 215 -9.42 19.07 2.51
CA ALA A 215 -10.39 19.59 1.54
C ALA A 215 -11.38 18.49 1.12
N VAL A 216 -10.88 17.28 0.78
CA VAL A 216 -11.72 16.11 0.47
C VAL A 216 -12.65 15.79 1.63
N ALA A 217 -12.12 15.70 2.85
CA ALA A 217 -12.92 15.39 4.04
C ALA A 217 -14.03 16.41 4.33
N LYS A 218 -13.89 17.66 3.83
CA LYS A 218 -14.89 18.73 3.92
C LYS A 218 -15.79 18.85 2.68
N GLY A 219 -15.67 17.92 1.71
CA GLY A 219 -16.41 17.98 0.45
C GLY A 219 -16.07 19.19 -0.44
N ARG A 220 -14.84 19.70 -0.35
CA ARG A 220 -14.36 20.88 -1.09
C ARG A 220 -13.47 20.53 -2.29
N VAL A 221 -13.79 19.47 -2.99
CA VAL A 221 -13.10 18.97 -4.22
C VAL A 221 -14.12 18.65 -5.27
#